data_8b556ce960742db9f4baa3a35ab88176
#
_entry.id   8b556ce960742db9f4baa3a35ab88176
#
_cell.length_a   1.000
_cell.length_b   1.000
_cell.length_c   1.000
_cell.angle_alpha   90.00
_cell.angle_beta   90.00
_cell.angle_gamma   90.00
#
_symmetry.space_group_name_H-M   'P 1'
#
loop_
_entity.id
_entity.type
_entity.pdbx_description
1 polymer ?
#
loop_
_entity_poly.entity_id
_entity_poly.type
_entity_poly.pdbx_seq_one_letter_code
_entity_poly.pdbx_strand_id
1 'polypeptide(L)'
;MRLQAFAKINLGLDVLGKREDGYHEVRMIMQTIRMYDQLDMKKSEEPGIHLTTNKNYIPVDESNLVYRAAKLMMDTCGITEGVSIHLHKVIPVAAGMAGGSSDAAATLVGMNRLFRCGLSKNRLMELGVP
;
A
#
# COMPACT_ATOMS: atom_id res chain seq x y z
N MET A 1 13.94 1.98 -5.32
CA MET A 1 12.79 2.92 -5.22
C MET A 1 12.12 2.76 -3.87
N ARG A 2 11.88 3.85 -3.22
CA ARG A 2 11.25 3.84 -1.89
C ARG A 2 9.97 4.64 -1.92
N LEU A 3 8.89 4.05 -1.42
CA LEU A 3 7.58 4.69 -1.33
C LEU A 3 7.08 4.68 0.11
N GLN A 4 6.29 5.68 0.44
CA GLN A 4 5.64 5.80 1.75
C GLN A 4 4.14 5.67 1.56
N ALA A 5 3.54 4.72 2.27
CA ALA A 5 2.11 4.49 2.26
C ALA A 5 1.51 5.01 3.57
N PHE A 6 0.92 6.18 3.53
CA PHE A 6 0.39 6.83 4.72
C PHE A 6 -0.91 6.21 5.18
N ALA A 7 -1.09 6.19 6.49
CA ALA A 7 -2.33 5.75 7.09
C ALA A 7 -3.47 6.67 6.66
N LYS A 8 -4.57 6.06 6.26
CA LYS A 8 -5.81 6.79 6.01
C LYS A 8 -6.77 6.44 7.14
N ILE A 9 -7.21 7.44 7.85
CA ILE A 9 -8.29 7.26 8.80
C ILE A 9 -9.58 7.38 8.02
N ASN A 10 -10.37 6.32 8.03
CA ASN A 10 -11.71 6.41 7.52
C ASN A 10 -12.54 7.12 8.60
N LEU A 11 -12.54 8.45 8.52
CA LEU A 11 -13.25 9.29 9.46
C LEU A 11 -14.71 9.42 9.08
N GLY A 12 -15.34 8.31 8.71
CA GLY A 12 -16.77 8.29 8.58
C GLY A 12 -17.37 8.80 9.87
N LEU A 13 -18.44 9.56 9.79
CA LEU A 13 -19.12 10.14 10.94
C LEU A 13 -19.44 9.09 12.02
N ASP A 14 -19.55 7.84 11.62
CA ASP A 14 -19.87 6.74 12.52
C ASP A 14 -18.71 6.35 13.44
N VAL A 15 -17.47 6.52 13.00
CA VAL A 15 -16.28 6.09 13.77
C VAL A 15 -16.03 7.00 14.96
N LEU A 16 -16.24 8.30 14.77
CA LEU A 16 -16.00 9.29 15.81
C LEU A 16 -17.29 9.72 16.49
N GLY A 17 -18.39 9.07 16.13
CA GLY A 17 -19.68 9.40 16.67
C GLY A 17 -20.04 10.84 16.36
N LYS A 18 -20.76 11.44 17.28
CA LYS A 18 -21.27 12.80 17.09
C LYS A 18 -20.38 13.87 17.72
N ARG A 19 -19.13 13.54 18.03
CA ARG A 19 -18.23 14.46 18.73
C ARG A 19 -17.21 15.05 17.77
N GLU A 20 -17.42 16.28 17.39
CA GLU A 20 -16.46 17.04 16.60
C GLU A 20 -15.09 17.13 17.26
N ASP A 21 -15.06 17.26 18.59
CA ASP A 21 -13.82 17.36 19.35
C ASP A 21 -12.95 16.11 19.20
N GLY A 22 -13.54 14.93 19.26
CA GLY A 22 -12.83 13.68 19.05
C GLY A 22 -12.26 13.56 17.64
N TYR A 23 -12.98 14.06 16.64
CA TYR A 23 -12.52 14.08 15.27
C TYR A 23 -11.23 14.92 15.14
N HIS A 24 -11.24 16.11 15.70
CA HIS A 24 -10.07 16.99 15.62
C HIS A 24 -8.85 16.42 16.34
N GLU A 25 -9.05 15.80 17.51
CA GLU A 25 -7.97 15.18 18.24
C GLU A 25 -7.32 14.04 17.48
N VAL A 26 -8.12 13.14 16.91
CA VAL A 26 -7.61 12.02 16.13
C VAL A 26 -6.86 12.51 14.90
N ARG A 27 -7.40 13.49 14.21
CA ARG A 27 -6.75 14.08 13.04
C ARG A 27 -5.40 14.71 13.40
N MET A 28 -5.34 15.45 14.51
CA MET A 28 -4.10 16.07 14.96
C MET A 28 -3.05 15.02 15.33
N ILE A 29 -3.44 13.97 16.03
CA ILE A 29 -2.55 12.87 16.39
C ILE A 29 -1.96 12.22 15.13
N MET A 30 -2.79 11.92 14.15
CA MET A 30 -2.33 11.30 12.92
C MET A 30 -1.38 12.20 12.12
N GLN A 31 -1.65 13.49 12.08
CA GLN A 31 -0.77 14.44 11.42
C GLN A 31 0.57 14.58 12.14
N THR A 32 0.55 14.50 13.46
CA THR A 32 1.76 14.62 14.29
C THR A 32 2.62 13.36 14.18
N ILE A 33 2.02 12.20 14.24
CA ILE A 33 2.74 10.91 14.21
C ILE A 33 3.23 10.58 12.80
N ARG A 34 2.52 11.02 11.76
CA ARG A 34 2.83 10.74 10.36
C ARG A 34 3.08 9.25 10.13
N MET A 35 2.14 8.42 10.57
CA MET A 35 2.26 6.98 10.41
C MET A 35 2.22 6.59 8.95
N TYR A 36 3.22 5.84 8.53
CA TYR A 36 3.25 5.30 7.18
C TYR A 36 3.99 3.98 7.16
N ASP A 37 3.59 3.13 6.23
CA ASP A 37 4.35 1.95 5.89
C ASP A 37 5.34 2.33 4.79
N GLN A 38 6.46 1.62 4.73
CA GLN A 38 7.49 1.88 3.74
C GLN A 38 7.62 0.69 2.82
N LEU A 39 7.65 0.97 1.53
CA LEU A 39 7.89 -0.05 0.51
C LEU A 39 9.20 0.25 -0.20
N ASP A 40 10.12 -0.70 -0.17
CA ASP A 40 11.35 -0.64 -0.95
C ASP A 40 11.19 -1.62 -2.11
N MET A 41 11.23 -1.10 -3.33
CA MET A 41 10.98 -1.87 -4.54
C MET A 41 12.17 -1.78 -5.48
N LYS A 42 12.53 -2.92 -6.07
CA LYS A 42 13.57 -2.97 -7.09
C LYS A 42 13.30 -4.10 -8.06
N LYS A 43 13.82 -3.98 -9.27
CA LYS A 43 13.76 -5.06 -10.24
C LYS A 43 14.60 -6.23 -9.74
N SER A 44 14.14 -7.44 -10.00
CA SER A 44 14.84 -8.67 -9.65
C SER A 44 15.22 -9.42 -10.90
N GLU A 45 16.40 -10.04 -10.89
CA GLU A 45 16.82 -10.93 -11.98
C GLU A 45 15.99 -12.21 -12.01
N GLU A 46 15.51 -12.66 -10.86
CA GLU A 46 14.61 -13.79 -10.78
C GLU A 46 13.19 -13.36 -11.10
N PRO A 47 12.51 -14.04 -12.06
CA PRO A 47 11.13 -13.71 -12.37
C PRO A 47 10.21 -13.90 -11.16
N GLY A 48 9.11 -13.18 -11.16
CA GLY A 48 8.09 -13.29 -10.14
C GLY A 48 8.18 -12.20 -9.08
N ILE A 49 7.35 -12.33 -8.07
CA ILE A 49 7.22 -11.35 -6.99
C ILE A 49 7.89 -11.90 -5.73
N HIS A 50 8.88 -11.17 -5.25
CA HIS A 50 9.65 -11.55 -4.06
C HIS A 50 9.31 -10.56 -2.95
N LEU A 51 8.31 -10.89 -2.15
CA LEU A 51 7.81 -10.04 -1.08
C LEU A 51 8.41 -10.46 0.26
N THR A 52 8.94 -9.48 0.99
CA THR A 52 9.40 -9.66 2.37
C THR A 52 8.78 -8.59 3.26
N THR A 53 8.74 -8.83 4.56
CA THR A 53 8.18 -7.90 5.52
C THR A 53 8.90 -8.03 6.86
N ASN A 54 8.78 -6.98 7.68
CA ASN A 54 9.37 -6.95 9.02
C ASN A 54 8.53 -7.68 10.07
N LYS A 55 7.34 -8.15 9.73
CA LYS A 55 6.42 -8.81 10.66
C LYS A 55 6.17 -10.25 10.22
N ASN A 56 6.43 -11.20 11.11
CA ASN A 56 6.29 -12.62 10.80
C ASN A 56 4.84 -13.11 10.66
N TYR A 57 3.89 -12.34 11.16
CA TYR A 57 2.47 -12.69 11.06
C TYR A 57 1.80 -12.16 9.79
N ILE A 58 2.51 -11.36 9.00
CA ILE A 58 1.97 -10.84 7.74
C ILE A 58 2.34 -11.80 6.62
N PRO A 59 1.37 -12.29 5.85
CA PRO A 59 1.66 -13.20 4.75
C PRO A 59 2.44 -12.49 3.63
N VAL A 60 3.25 -13.26 2.93
CA VAL A 60 4.05 -12.77 1.80
C VAL A 60 3.64 -13.44 0.49
N ASP A 61 2.43 -13.94 0.43
CA ASP A 61 1.83 -14.62 -0.70
C ASP A 61 0.61 -13.85 -1.25
N GLU A 62 -0.22 -14.51 -2.02
CA GLU A 62 -1.39 -13.94 -2.67
C GLU A 62 -2.44 -13.39 -1.69
N SER A 63 -2.36 -13.71 -0.42
CA SER A 63 -3.27 -13.16 0.58
C SER A 63 -2.90 -11.73 0.99
N ASN A 64 -1.71 -11.25 0.61
CA ASN A 64 -1.27 -9.89 0.89
C ASN A 64 -1.68 -8.96 -0.24
N LEU A 65 -2.26 -7.81 0.09
CA LEU A 65 -2.72 -6.83 -0.91
C LEU A 65 -1.57 -6.26 -1.74
N VAL A 66 -0.37 -6.13 -1.16
CA VAL A 66 0.82 -5.69 -1.89
C VAL A 66 1.17 -6.70 -2.99
N TYR A 67 1.16 -7.99 -2.65
CA TYR A 67 1.41 -9.04 -3.61
C TYR A 67 0.39 -9.02 -4.75
N ARG A 68 -0.89 -8.90 -4.40
CA ARG A 68 -1.97 -8.83 -5.40
C ARG A 68 -1.85 -7.63 -6.31
N ALA A 69 -1.49 -6.47 -5.75
CA ALA A 69 -1.31 -5.26 -6.54
C ALA A 69 -0.15 -5.40 -7.52
N ALA A 70 0.97 -5.96 -7.06
CA ALA A 70 2.12 -6.22 -7.92
C ALA A 70 1.77 -7.19 -9.05
N LYS A 71 1.08 -8.27 -8.72
CA LYS A 71 0.66 -9.25 -9.72
C LYS A 71 -0.30 -8.65 -10.75
N LEU A 72 -1.24 -7.85 -10.29
CA LEU A 72 -2.18 -7.16 -11.18
C LEU A 72 -1.44 -6.26 -12.17
N MET A 73 -0.44 -5.52 -11.70
CA MET A 73 0.36 -4.66 -12.58
C MET A 73 1.20 -5.47 -13.55
N MET A 74 1.76 -6.59 -13.11
CA MET A 74 2.51 -7.48 -14.01
C MET A 74 1.63 -8.00 -15.14
N ASP A 75 0.42 -8.43 -14.80
CA ASP A 75 -0.53 -8.95 -15.78
C ASP A 75 -1.04 -7.84 -16.72
N THR A 76 -1.35 -6.68 -16.17
CA THR A 76 -1.89 -5.54 -16.93
C THR A 76 -0.87 -4.99 -17.91
N CYS A 77 0.39 -4.91 -17.49
CA CYS A 77 1.46 -4.27 -18.27
C CYS A 77 2.34 -5.27 -19.04
N GLY A 78 2.07 -6.56 -18.91
CA GLY A 78 2.88 -7.58 -19.59
C GLY A 78 4.31 -7.65 -19.07
N ILE A 79 4.51 -7.45 -17.79
CA ILE A 79 5.84 -7.44 -17.17
C ILE A 79 6.32 -8.88 -17.01
N THR A 80 7.47 -9.20 -17.59
CA THR A 80 8.09 -10.53 -17.51
C THR A 80 9.27 -10.55 -16.55
N GLU A 81 9.79 -9.38 -16.17
CA GLU A 81 10.86 -9.24 -15.20
C GLU A 81 10.36 -9.48 -13.78
N GLY A 82 11.25 -9.84 -12.88
CA GLY A 82 10.91 -10.00 -11.47
C GLY A 82 10.95 -8.67 -10.71
N VAL A 83 10.33 -8.66 -9.54
CA VAL A 83 10.34 -7.52 -8.62
C VAL A 83 10.57 -8.01 -7.20
N SER A 84 11.44 -7.32 -6.47
CA SER A 84 11.63 -7.51 -5.03
C SER A 84 10.99 -6.35 -4.31
N ILE A 85 10.12 -6.67 -3.34
CA ILE A 85 9.42 -5.68 -2.54
C ILE A 85 9.63 -6.01 -1.07
N HIS A 86 10.15 -5.04 -0.32
CA HIS A 86 10.21 -5.15 1.14
C HIS A 86 9.19 -4.18 1.74
N LEU A 87 8.23 -4.74 2.47
CA LEU A 87 7.18 -3.98 3.15
C LEU A 87 7.56 -3.83 4.62
N HIS A 88 7.93 -2.62 5.01
CA HIS A 88 8.16 -2.29 6.41
C HIS A 88 6.85 -1.77 7.00
N LYS A 89 6.19 -2.62 7.77
CA LYS A 89 4.86 -2.37 8.31
C LYS A 89 4.95 -1.63 9.64
N VAL A 90 4.34 -0.47 9.71
CA VAL A 90 4.23 0.35 10.93
C VAL A 90 2.77 0.49 11.33
N ILE A 91 1.88 0.64 10.34
CA ILE A 91 0.46 0.85 10.59
C ILE A 91 -0.17 -0.45 11.11
N PRO A 92 -0.86 -0.42 12.25
CA PRO A 92 -1.50 -1.62 12.78
C PRO A 92 -2.55 -2.21 11.82
N VAL A 93 -2.50 -3.53 11.67
CA VAL A 93 -3.37 -4.22 10.70
C VAL A 93 -4.84 -4.18 11.13
N ALA A 94 -5.12 -4.12 12.43
CA ALA A 94 -6.47 -4.26 12.97
C ALA A 94 -7.01 -3.01 13.65
N ALA A 95 -6.49 -1.84 13.36
CA ALA A 95 -6.84 -0.63 14.08
C ALA A 95 -7.89 0.25 13.36
N GLY A 96 -8.65 -0.30 12.43
CA GLY A 96 -9.62 0.48 11.65
C GLY A 96 -8.97 1.48 10.70
N MET A 97 -7.66 1.40 10.51
CA MET A 97 -6.92 2.20 9.56
C MET A 97 -6.73 1.44 8.26
N ALA A 98 -6.88 2.11 7.13
CA ALA A 98 -6.82 1.48 5.81
C ALA A 98 -5.37 1.27 5.34
N GLY A 99 -4.49 0.76 6.23
CA GLY A 99 -3.08 0.59 5.93
C GLY A 99 -2.81 -0.35 4.77
N GLY A 100 -3.51 -1.49 4.72
CA GLY A 100 -3.35 -2.46 3.65
C GLY A 100 -3.73 -1.89 2.29
N SER A 101 -4.80 -1.11 2.21
CA SER A 101 -5.23 -0.45 0.98
C SER A 101 -4.23 0.62 0.51
N SER A 102 -3.66 1.36 1.46
CA SER A 102 -2.62 2.35 1.15
C SER A 102 -1.35 1.67 0.64
N ASP A 103 -0.98 0.54 1.22
CA ASP A 103 0.16 -0.25 0.77
C ASP A 103 -0.04 -0.75 -0.67
N ALA A 104 -1.25 -1.24 -0.96
CA ALA A 104 -1.60 -1.69 -2.31
C ALA A 104 -1.55 -0.54 -3.32
N ALA A 105 -2.12 0.62 -2.97
CA ALA A 105 -2.09 1.80 -3.82
C ALA A 105 -0.65 2.25 -4.11
N ALA A 106 0.19 2.28 -3.08
CA ALA A 106 1.61 2.61 -3.23
C ALA A 106 2.32 1.59 -4.14
N THR A 107 1.96 0.32 -4.04
CA THR A 107 2.51 -0.73 -4.90
C THR A 107 2.15 -0.50 -6.36
N LEU A 108 0.91 -0.14 -6.66
CA LEU A 108 0.50 0.18 -8.04
C LEU A 108 1.32 1.33 -8.60
N VAL A 109 1.47 2.40 -7.83
CA VAL A 109 2.27 3.57 -8.24
C VAL A 109 3.73 3.18 -8.45
N GLY A 110 4.30 2.43 -7.51
CA GLY A 110 5.68 1.97 -7.58
C GLY A 110 5.96 1.09 -8.78
N MET A 111 5.10 0.12 -9.05
CA MET A 111 5.22 -0.75 -10.21
C MET A 111 5.12 0.04 -11.52
N ASN A 112 4.19 0.99 -11.58
CA ASN A 112 4.02 1.84 -12.76
C ASN A 112 5.30 2.62 -13.08
N ARG A 113 5.95 3.16 -12.04
CA ARG A 113 7.20 3.91 -12.19
C ARG A 113 8.39 3.01 -12.48
N LEU A 114 8.53 1.93 -11.73
CA LEU A 114 9.69 1.03 -11.81
C LEU A 114 9.79 0.36 -13.18
N PHE A 115 8.68 -0.08 -13.72
CA PHE A 115 8.62 -0.77 -15.02
C PHE A 115 8.17 0.13 -16.16
N ARG A 116 8.00 1.41 -15.92
CA ARG A 116 7.61 2.41 -16.92
C ARG A 116 6.37 2.00 -17.70
N CYS A 117 5.34 1.58 -16.98
CA CYS A 117 4.09 1.13 -17.60
C CYS A 117 3.33 2.26 -18.29
N GLY A 118 3.54 3.49 -17.88
CA GLY A 118 2.89 4.64 -18.52
C GLY A 118 1.41 4.77 -18.23
N LEU A 119 0.91 4.12 -17.20
CA LEU A 119 -0.50 4.22 -16.85
C LEU A 119 -0.81 5.56 -16.20
N SER A 120 -1.96 6.13 -16.54
CA SER A 120 -2.43 7.38 -15.95
C SER A 120 -2.88 7.16 -14.50
N LYS A 121 -2.95 8.24 -13.76
CA LYS A 121 -3.47 8.21 -12.39
C LYS A 121 -4.89 7.63 -12.34
N ASN A 122 -5.74 8.00 -13.29
CA ASN A 122 -7.11 7.49 -13.36
C ASN A 122 -7.12 5.97 -13.59
N ARG A 123 -6.26 5.48 -14.46
CA ARG A 123 -6.16 4.04 -14.73
C ARG A 123 -5.69 3.28 -13.50
N LEU A 124 -4.72 3.81 -12.78
CA LEU A 124 -4.24 3.21 -11.53
C LEU A 124 -5.34 3.17 -10.48
N MET A 125 -6.15 4.22 -10.41
CA MET A 125 -7.29 4.26 -9.50
C MET A 125 -8.33 3.19 -9.84
N GLU A 126 -8.61 2.98 -11.12
CA GLU A 126 -9.53 1.92 -11.57
C GLU A 126 -9.03 0.53 -11.15
N LEU A 127 -7.73 0.28 -11.29
CA LEU A 127 -7.14 -1.00 -10.90
C LEU A 127 -7.16 -1.21 -9.39
N GLY A 128 -7.09 -0.14 -8.61
CA GLY A 128 -7.13 -0.20 -7.16
C GLY A 128 -8.52 -0.36 -6.57
N VAL A 129 -9.59 -0.27 -7.38
CA VAL A 129 -10.96 -0.48 -6.90
C VAL A 129 -11.23 -1.98 -6.86
N PRO A 130 -11.65 -2.50 -5.69
CA PRO A 130 -11.96 -3.93 -5.58
C PRO A 130 -13.18 -4.32 -6.40
#